data_314fe7923a40ce0544ab053f80e48497
#
_entry.id   314fe7923a40ce0544ab053f80e48497
#
_cell.length_a   1.000
_cell.length_b   1.000
_cell.length_c   1.000
_cell.angle_alpha   90.00
_cell.angle_beta   90.00
_cell.angle_gamma   90.00
#
_symmetry.space_group_name_H-M   'P 1'
#
loop_
_entity.id
_entity.type
_entity.pdbx_description
1 polymer ?
#
loop_
_entity_poly.entity_id
_entity_poly.type
_entity_poly.pdbx_seq_one_letter_code
_entity_poly.pdbx_strand_id
1 'polypeptide(L)'
;MQNAVPAARAEVGSEPPVAERVASRTLSVRSEAYAEEVRRLVAAGYAVMRRTGTLDPRVHDIVREAGLSNQAFYRHFRGKDELLVAILDDGQRQLLTYLEHRMAGVEPGAARVRAWVAGVMEQARNRSAADNTRTFAINNARLADRFPDEVARSRELLVRPLRDAVADAGGDPQRDADAIYHLAIGCMNDALVARRRPTDDDIAHLEQFVLGGLRGT
;
A
#
# COMPACT_ATOMS: atom_id res chain seq x y z
N MET A 1 5.63 40.53 58.49
CA MET A 1 6.47 40.09 57.37
C MET A 1 5.57 39.33 56.38
N GLN A 2 5.10 40.03 55.36
CA GLN A 2 4.23 39.51 54.31
C GLN A 2 5.10 39.08 53.13
N ASN A 3 5.10 37.76 52.86
CA ASN A 3 5.72 37.22 51.66
C ASN A 3 4.67 37.23 50.52
N ALA A 4 4.86 38.10 49.56
CA ALA A 4 4.08 38.12 48.32
C ALA A 4 4.64 37.03 47.38
N VAL A 5 3.77 36.13 46.95
CA VAL A 5 4.02 35.17 45.90
C VAL A 5 3.93 35.91 44.56
N PRO A 6 4.92 35.80 43.64
CA PRO A 6 4.79 36.39 42.32
C PRO A 6 3.82 35.59 41.46
N ALA A 7 2.83 36.27 40.90
CA ALA A 7 1.90 35.72 39.95
C ALA A 7 2.63 35.27 38.65
N ALA A 8 2.46 34.01 38.28
CA ALA A 8 2.91 33.46 37.01
C ALA A 8 2.23 34.24 35.86
N ARG A 9 3.03 34.96 35.10
CA ARG A 9 2.59 35.54 33.82
C ARG A 9 2.29 34.39 32.88
N ALA A 10 1.04 34.25 32.50
CA ALA A 10 0.61 33.43 31.37
C ALA A 10 1.32 33.99 30.12
N GLU A 11 2.18 33.18 29.50
CA GLU A 11 2.69 33.47 28.16
C GLU A 11 1.51 33.42 27.19
N VAL A 12 1.05 34.60 26.81
CA VAL A 12 0.17 34.79 25.67
C VAL A 12 0.95 34.34 24.44
N GLY A 13 0.66 33.18 23.88
CA GLY A 13 1.25 32.67 22.64
C GLY A 13 1.13 33.76 21.58
N SER A 14 2.22 34.39 21.21
CA SER A 14 2.24 35.43 20.20
C SER A 14 1.95 34.81 18.85
N GLU A 15 0.84 35.20 18.25
CA GLU A 15 0.47 34.85 16.87
C GLU A 15 1.64 35.27 15.95
N PRO A 16 2.10 34.40 15.02
CA PRO A 16 3.24 34.71 14.18
C PRO A 16 3.00 35.97 13.34
N PRO A 17 4.06 36.74 13.00
CA PRO A 17 3.94 37.94 12.20
C PRO A 17 3.16 37.70 10.88
N VAL A 18 2.43 38.73 10.42
CA VAL A 18 1.59 38.63 9.19
C VAL A 18 2.40 38.12 7.99
N ALA A 19 3.66 38.57 7.85
CA ALA A 19 4.55 38.12 6.77
C ALA A 19 4.82 36.61 6.83
N GLU A 20 5.04 36.06 8.02
CA GLU A 20 5.24 34.60 8.21
C GLU A 20 3.97 33.80 7.92
N ARG A 21 2.81 34.30 8.33
CA ARG A 21 1.51 33.66 8.00
C ARG A 21 1.26 33.66 6.51
N VAL A 22 1.56 34.75 5.80
CA VAL A 22 1.43 34.83 4.33
C VAL A 22 2.41 33.87 3.64
N ALA A 23 3.67 33.84 4.09
CA ALA A 23 4.68 32.94 3.56
C ALA A 23 4.28 31.45 3.77
N SER A 24 3.85 31.09 4.99
CA SER A 24 3.40 29.74 5.33
C SER A 24 2.19 29.30 4.49
N ARG A 25 1.21 30.19 4.32
CA ARG A 25 0.05 29.90 3.45
C ARG A 25 0.45 29.71 1.98
N THR A 26 1.37 30.54 1.49
CA THR A 26 1.84 30.39 0.09
C THR A 26 2.62 29.09 -0.10
N LEU A 27 3.42 28.68 0.89
CA LEU A 27 4.15 27.41 0.86
C LEU A 27 3.19 26.21 0.93
N SER A 28 2.17 26.26 1.79
CA SER A 28 1.17 25.17 1.87
C SER A 28 0.39 24.99 0.58
N VAL A 29 -0.09 26.08 -0.03
CA VAL A 29 -0.80 26.03 -1.32
C VAL A 29 0.08 25.46 -2.44
N ARG A 30 1.37 25.85 -2.49
CA ARG A 30 2.31 25.28 -3.45
C ARG A 30 2.57 23.81 -3.18
N SER A 31 2.77 23.41 -1.92
CA SER A 31 2.98 22.02 -1.52
C SER A 31 1.78 21.14 -1.91
N GLU A 32 0.56 21.61 -1.67
CA GLU A 32 -0.66 20.93 -2.06
C GLU A 32 -0.79 20.76 -3.58
N ALA A 33 -0.47 21.80 -4.36
CA ALA A 33 -0.47 21.73 -5.82
C ALA A 33 0.57 20.73 -6.35
N TYR A 34 1.77 20.70 -5.75
CA TYR A 34 2.80 19.72 -6.10
C TYR A 34 2.36 18.29 -5.75
N ALA A 35 1.79 18.08 -4.58
CA ALA A 35 1.28 16.78 -4.16
C ALA A 35 0.16 16.29 -5.08
N GLU A 36 -0.72 17.20 -5.55
CA GLU A 36 -1.77 16.87 -6.50
C GLU A 36 -1.23 16.47 -7.89
N GLU A 37 -0.22 17.17 -8.40
CA GLU A 37 0.45 16.78 -9.65
C GLU A 37 1.08 15.39 -9.55
N VAL A 38 1.75 15.09 -8.42
CA VAL A 38 2.32 13.75 -8.16
C VAL A 38 1.23 12.69 -8.13
N ARG A 39 0.12 12.92 -7.40
CA ARG A 39 -1.02 11.98 -7.37
C ARG A 39 -1.58 11.72 -8.77
N ARG A 40 -1.74 12.77 -9.59
CA ARG A 40 -2.23 12.64 -10.97
C ARG A 40 -1.28 11.85 -11.85
N LEU A 41 0.05 12.04 -11.72
CA LEU A 41 1.05 11.28 -12.46
C LEU A 41 1.07 9.80 -12.04
N VAL A 42 0.96 9.50 -10.74
CA VAL A 42 0.89 8.13 -10.22
C VAL A 42 -0.38 7.44 -10.74
N ALA A 43 -1.54 8.08 -10.62
CA ALA A 43 -2.81 7.54 -11.10
C ALA A 43 -2.81 7.33 -12.63
N ALA A 44 -2.27 8.28 -13.40
CA ALA A 44 -2.15 8.18 -14.84
C ALA A 44 -1.18 7.07 -15.28
N GLY A 45 -0.01 6.99 -14.63
CA GLY A 45 0.97 5.93 -14.88
C GLY A 45 0.36 4.55 -14.66
N TYR A 46 -0.34 4.39 -13.56
CA TYR A 46 -1.09 3.17 -13.24
C TYR A 46 -2.16 2.83 -14.29
N ALA A 47 -2.99 3.81 -14.69
CA ALA A 47 -4.03 3.62 -15.71
C ALA A 47 -3.44 3.20 -17.07
N VAL A 48 -2.33 3.82 -17.49
CA VAL A 48 -1.63 3.46 -18.73
C VAL A 48 -1.04 2.06 -18.65
N MET A 49 -0.36 1.70 -17.54
CA MET A 49 0.20 0.36 -17.34
C MET A 49 -0.89 -0.73 -17.37
N ARG A 50 -2.01 -0.50 -16.70
CA ARG A 50 -3.16 -1.41 -16.71
C ARG A 50 -3.72 -1.62 -18.12
N ARG A 51 -3.92 -0.54 -18.88
CA ARG A 51 -4.46 -0.59 -20.25
C ARG A 51 -3.54 -1.28 -21.24
N THR A 52 -2.22 -1.08 -21.08
CA THR A 52 -1.22 -1.60 -22.01
C THR A 52 -0.61 -2.94 -21.60
N GLY A 53 -0.78 -3.34 -20.33
CA GLY A 53 -0.17 -4.56 -19.77
C GLY A 53 1.35 -4.48 -19.59
N THR A 54 1.96 -3.30 -19.75
CA THR A 54 3.41 -3.10 -19.62
C THR A 54 3.77 -2.28 -18.37
N LEU A 55 4.89 -2.63 -17.73
CA LEU A 55 5.49 -1.81 -16.66
C LEU A 55 6.39 -0.67 -17.20
N ASP A 56 6.52 -0.54 -18.53
CA ASP A 56 7.37 0.46 -19.16
C ASP A 56 6.56 1.36 -20.14
N PRO A 57 5.57 2.12 -19.65
CA PRO A 57 4.79 3.03 -20.48
C PRO A 57 5.67 4.20 -20.96
N ARG A 58 5.24 4.85 -22.06
CA ARG A 58 5.90 6.06 -22.53
C ARG A 58 5.51 7.25 -21.66
N VAL A 59 6.48 8.13 -21.32
CA VAL A 59 6.21 9.35 -20.53
C VAL A 59 5.13 10.21 -21.20
N HIS A 60 5.15 10.32 -22.55
CA HIS A 60 4.13 11.04 -23.29
C HIS A 60 2.70 10.54 -23.02
N ASP A 61 2.50 9.22 -22.92
CA ASP A 61 1.18 8.64 -22.64
C ASP A 61 0.74 8.91 -21.21
N ILE A 62 1.68 8.89 -20.27
CA ILE A 62 1.43 9.20 -18.86
C ILE A 62 1.00 10.66 -18.69
N VAL A 63 1.76 11.61 -19.23
CA VAL A 63 1.45 13.04 -19.07
C VAL A 63 0.17 13.45 -19.77
N ARG A 64 -0.12 12.84 -20.92
CA ARG A 64 -1.39 13.02 -21.63
C ARG A 64 -2.58 12.54 -20.80
N GLU A 65 -2.46 11.36 -20.20
CA GLU A 65 -3.47 10.80 -19.29
C GLU A 65 -3.66 11.68 -18.05
N ALA A 66 -2.54 12.19 -17.48
CA ALA A 66 -2.56 13.07 -16.32
C ALA A 66 -3.05 14.50 -16.63
N GLY A 67 -3.15 14.90 -17.90
CA GLY A 67 -3.40 16.29 -18.30
C GLY A 67 -2.27 17.24 -17.86
N LEU A 68 -1.03 16.76 -17.94
CA LEU A 68 0.18 17.50 -17.54
C LEU A 68 1.20 17.56 -18.68
N SER A 69 2.27 18.34 -18.53
CA SER A 69 3.36 18.43 -19.50
C SER A 69 4.51 17.47 -19.17
N ASN A 70 5.37 17.18 -20.16
CA ASN A 70 6.63 16.47 -19.92
C ASN A 70 7.50 17.20 -18.89
N GLN A 71 7.51 18.54 -18.89
CA GLN A 71 8.24 19.34 -17.92
C GLN A 71 7.73 19.09 -16.49
N ALA A 72 6.41 18.97 -16.30
CA ALA A 72 5.82 18.62 -15.01
C ALA A 72 6.26 17.24 -14.55
N PHE A 73 6.31 16.26 -15.46
CA PHE A 73 6.82 14.92 -15.15
C PHE A 73 8.26 14.98 -14.59
N TYR A 74 9.18 15.58 -15.35
CA TYR A 74 10.60 15.65 -14.95
C TYR A 74 10.89 16.60 -13.78
N ARG A 75 9.94 17.43 -13.37
CA ARG A 75 10.01 18.19 -12.12
C ARG A 75 9.81 17.31 -10.89
N HIS A 76 8.97 16.25 -11.00
CA HIS A 76 8.58 15.37 -9.90
C HIS A 76 9.33 14.05 -9.89
N PHE A 77 9.65 13.49 -11.05
CA PHE A 77 10.28 12.17 -11.20
C PHE A 77 11.53 12.26 -12.05
N ARG A 78 12.63 11.68 -11.58
CA ARG A 78 13.89 11.57 -12.34
C ARG A 78 13.75 10.69 -13.57
N GLY A 79 12.78 9.80 -13.57
CA GLY A 79 12.50 8.89 -14.67
C GLY A 79 11.31 7.96 -14.39
N LYS A 80 11.05 7.07 -15.34
CA LYS A 80 9.93 6.12 -15.26
C LYS A 80 10.06 5.14 -14.08
N ASP A 81 11.27 4.82 -13.68
CA ASP A 81 11.55 3.89 -12.58
C ASP A 81 11.10 4.47 -11.24
N GLU A 82 11.39 5.74 -11.00
CA GLU A 82 10.94 6.42 -9.79
C GLU A 82 9.41 6.54 -9.73
N LEU A 83 8.75 6.79 -10.87
CA LEU A 83 7.29 6.73 -10.96
C LEU A 83 6.77 5.30 -10.69
N LEU A 84 7.40 4.27 -11.26
CA LEU A 84 6.98 2.89 -11.04
C LEU A 84 7.08 2.50 -9.57
N VAL A 85 8.16 2.89 -8.88
CA VAL A 85 8.31 2.69 -7.43
C VAL A 85 7.19 3.41 -6.67
N ALA A 86 6.86 4.66 -7.03
CA ALA A 86 5.76 5.39 -6.40
C ALA A 86 4.40 4.72 -6.61
N ILE A 87 4.14 4.17 -7.80
CA ILE A 87 2.91 3.40 -8.10
C ILE A 87 2.85 2.12 -7.27
N LEU A 88 3.97 1.41 -7.13
CA LEU A 88 4.05 0.21 -6.30
C LEU A 88 3.78 0.51 -4.83
N ASP A 89 4.41 1.55 -4.28
CA ASP A 89 4.21 1.97 -2.88
C ASP A 89 2.75 2.37 -2.63
N ASP A 90 2.15 3.15 -3.53
CA ASP A 90 0.74 3.56 -3.42
C ASP A 90 -0.21 2.34 -3.44
N GLY A 91 -0.05 1.42 -4.38
CA GLY A 91 -0.83 0.18 -4.46
C GLY A 91 -0.69 -0.71 -3.23
N GLN A 92 0.53 -0.82 -2.68
CA GLN A 92 0.78 -1.60 -1.46
C GLN A 92 0.13 -0.96 -0.22
N ARG A 93 0.18 0.36 -0.09
CA ARG A 93 -0.49 1.07 1.01
C ARG A 93 -2.00 0.94 0.95
N GLN A 94 -2.59 0.99 -0.25
CA GLN A 94 -4.02 0.76 -0.44
C GLN A 94 -4.41 -0.67 -0.03
N LEU A 95 -3.64 -1.68 -0.44
CA LEU A 95 -3.86 -3.06 -0.02
C LEU A 95 -3.70 -3.22 1.50
N LEU A 96 -2.64 -2.66 2.10
CA LEU A 96 -2.43 -2.69 3.54
C LEU A 96 -3.63 -2.11 4.30
N THR A 97 -4.07 -0.90 3.94
CA THR A 97 -5.23 -0.25 4.56
C THR A 97 -6.49 -1.12 4.46
N TYR A 98 -6.70 -1.75 3.31
CA TYR A 98 -7.82 -2.67 3.11
C TYR A 98 -7.72 -3.91 4.03
N LEU A 99 -6.53 -4.52 4.13
CA LEU A 99 -6.30 -5.69 5.00
C LEU A 99 -6.48 -5.32 6.47
N GLU A 100 -5.89 -4.22 6.92
CA GLU A 100 -6.01 -3.73 8.30
C GLU A 100 -7.48 -3.46 8.67
N HIS A 101 -8.24 -2.83 7.77
CA HIS A 101 -9.67 -2.60 7.97
C HIS A 101 -10.45 -3.92 8.13
N ARG A 102 -10.18 -4.92 7.31
CA ARG A 102 -10.80 -6.25 7.42
C ARG A 102 -10.45 -6.96 8.72
N MET A 103 -9.17 -6.90 9.12
CA MET A 103 -8.67 -7.51 10.34
C MET A 103 -9.20 -6.83 11.60
N ALA A 104 -9.40 -5.52 11.57
CA ALA A 104 -9.95 -4.76 12.71
C ALA A 104 -11.42 -5.12 13.01
N GLY A 105 -12.17 -5.61 12.02
CA GLY A 105 -13.58 -5.99 12.15
C GLY A 105 -13.82 -7.37 12.76
N VAL A 106 -12.76 -8.10 13.16
CA VAL A 106 -12.86 -9.48 13.68
C VAL A 106 -12.00 -9.68 14.94
N GLU A 107 -12.29 -10.74 15.70
CA GLU A 107 -11.53 -11.12 16.89
C GLU A 107 -10.05 -11.38 16.59
N PRO A 108 -9.13 -11.07 17.53
CA PRO A 108 -7.71 -11.38 17.40
C PRO A 108 -7.42 -12.86 17.15
N GLY A 109 -6.23 -13.16 16.66
CA GLY A 109 -5.76 -14.51 16.40
C GLY A 109 -6.28 -15.09 15.08
N ALA A 110 -6.75 -16.33 15.11
CA ALA A 110 -7.12 -17.11 13.91
C ALA A 110 -8.15 -16.39 13.00
N ALA A 111 -9.06 -15.60 13.57
CA ALA A 111 -10.02 -14.84 12.77
C ALA A 111 -9.36 -13.73 11.95
N ARG A 112 -8.35 -13.05 12.50
CA ARG A 112 -7.55 -12.07 11.77
C ARG A 112 -6.69 -12.69 10.68
N VAL A 113 -6.10 -13.87 10.94
CA VAL A 113 -5.37 -14.62 9.91
C VAL A 113 -6.28 -14.97 8.73
N ARG A 114 -7.50 -15.45 8.99
CA ARG A 114 -8.51 -15.68 7.94
C ARG A 114 -8.85 -14.40 7.18
N ALA A 115 -9.13 -13.32 7.90
CA ALA A 115 -9.48 -12.03 7.28
C ALA A 115 -8.37 -11.51 6.36
N TRP A 116 -7.11 -11.72 6.74
CA TRP A 116 -5.95 -11.36 5.93
C TRP A 116 -5.88 -12.23 4.66
N VAL A 117 -5.96 -13.56 4.79
CA VAL A 117 -5.94 -14.51 3.65
C VAL A 117 -7.07 -14.22 2.68
N ALA A 118 -8.30 -14.10 3.17
CA ALA A 118 -9.46 -13.77 2.34
C ALA A 118 -9.29 -12.40 1.65
N GLY A 119 -8.72 -11.41 2.36
CA GLY A 119 -8.46 -10.08 1.83
C GLY A 119 -7.44 -10.09 0.68
N VAL A 120 -6.39 -10.89 0.78
CA VAL A 120 -5.43 -11.11 -0.32
C VAL A 120 -6.11 -11.77 -1.50
N MET A 121 -6.87 -12.85 -1.28
CA MET A 121 -7.56 -13.56 -2.36
C MET A 121 -8.63 -12.72 -3.07
N GLU A 122 -9.22 -11.74 -2.37
CA GLU A 122 -10.16 -10.79 -2.94
C GLU A 122 -9.54 -9.95 -4.07
N GLN A 123 -8.21 -9.74 -4.06
CA GLN A 123 -7.50 -9.06 -5.15
C GLN A 123 -7.58 -9.79 -6.49
N ALA A 124 -7.78 -11.12 -6.46
CA ALA A 124 -8.02 -11.91 -7.68
C ALA A 124 -9.51 -12.17 -7.94
N ARG A 125 -10.35 -12.16 -6.91
CA ARG A 125 -11.80 -12.42 -7.01
C ARG A 125 -12.57 -11.18 -7.48
N ASN A 126 -12.31 -10.03 -6.91
CA ASN A 126 -12.95 -8.77 -7.29
C ASN A 126 -12.45 -8.32 -8.67
N ARG A 127 -13.36 -8.08 -9.61
CA ARG A 127 -13.01 -7.73 -10.99
C ARG A 127 -12.13 -6.49 -11.09
N SER A 128 -12.50 -5.42 -10.39
CA SER A 128 -11.76 -4.17 -10.43
C SER A 128 -10.37 -4.32 -9.82
N ALA A 129 -10.27 -4.99 -8.66
CA ALA A 129 -9.00 -5.27 -8.02
C ALA A 129 -8.11 -6.16 -8.90
N ALA A 130 -8.67 -7.21 -9.51
CA ALA A 130 -7.95 -8.13 -10.40
C ALA A 130 -7.41 -7.43 -11.65
N ASP A 131 -8.21 -6.58 -12.29
CA ASP A 131 -7.77 -5.78 -13.45
C ASP A 131 -6.62 -4.83 -13.06
N ASN A 132 -6.64 -4.36 -11.83
CA ASN A 132 -5.62 -3.47 -11.27
C ASN A 132 -4.32 -4.20 -10.92
N THR A 133 -4.39 -5.34 -10.26
CA THR A 133 -3.24 -6.05 -9.68
C THR A 133 -2.52 -6.91 -10.72
N ARG A 134 -3.24 -7.36 -11.76
CA ARG A 134 -2.76 -8.35 -12.73
C ARG A 134 -1.46 -7.95 -13.43
N THR A 135 -1.31 -6.69 -13.87
CA THR A 135 -0.10 -6.24 -14.57
C THR A 135 1.14 -6.42 -13.69
N PHE A 136 1.01 -6.20 -12.39
CA PHE A 136 2.08 -6.40 -11.43
C PHE A 136 2.33 -7.88 -11.14
N ALA A 137 1.27 -8.69 -11.01
CA ALA A 137 1.38 -10.14 -10.82
C ALA A 137 2.13 -10.82 -11.97
N ILE A 138 1.79 -10.49 -13.23
CA ILE A 138 2.45 -11.04 -14.43
C ILE A 138 3.94 -10.65 -14.48
N ASN A 139 4.30 -9.49 -13.96
CA ASN A 139 5.66 -8.96 -14.00
C ASN A 139 6.39 -9.08 -12.66
N ASN A 140 5.90 -9.88 -11.73
CA ASN A 140 6.42 -9.95 -10.36
C ASN A 140 7.92 -10.30 -10.31
N ALA A 141 8.36 -11.28 -11.10
CA ALA A 141 9.76 -11.66 -11.17
C ALA A 141 10.65 -10.50 -11.68
N ARG A 142 10.21 -9.79 -12.71
CA ARG A 142 10.90 -8.62 -13.26
C ARG A 142 10.97 -7.46 -12.27
N LEU A 143 9.91 -7.27 -11.46
CA LEU A 143 9.89 -6.27 -10.40
C LEU A 143 10.90 -6.62 -9.30
N ALA A 144 10.92 -7.88 -8.86
CA ALA A 144 11.85 -8.35 -7.84
C ALA A 144 13.33 -8.24 -8.29
N ASP A 145 13.61 -8.49 -9.57
CA ASP A 145 14.95 -8.32 -10.15
C ASP A 145 15.37 -6.85 -10.24
N ARG A 146 14.45 -5.97 -10.64
CA ARG A 146 14.73 -4.55 -10.90
C ARG A 146 14.70 -3.68 -9.65
N PHE A 147 13.84 -4.01 -8.67
CA PHE A 147 13.55 -3.24 -7.47
C PHE A 147 13.50 -4.12 -6.21
N PRO A 148 14.58 -4.86 -5.89
CA PRO A 148 14.58 -5.84 -4.79
C PRO A 148 14.26 -5.22 -3.43
N ASP A 149 14.79 -4.02 -3.14
CA ASP A 149 14.57 -3.33 -1.87
C ASP A 149 13.12 -2.84 -1.72
N GLU A 150 12.52 -2.36 -2.80
CA GLU A 150 11.13 -1.93 -2.84
C GLU A 150 10.18 -3.11 -2.66
N VAL A 151 10.45 -4.23 -3.33
CA VAL A 151 9.67 -5.46 -3.18
C VAL A 151 9.80 -6.01 -1.77
N ALA A 152 11.01 -5.99 -1.18
CA ALA A 152 11.22 -6.41 0.21
C ALA A 152 10.45 -5.51 1.20
N ARG A 153 10.48 -4.18 1.02
CA ARG A 153 9.70 -3.25 1.84
C ARG A 153 8.20 -3.47 1.71
N SER A 154 7.71 -3.68 0.48
CA SER A 154 6.31 -3.99 0.21
C SER A 154 5.86 -5.26 0.92
N ARG A 155 6.69 -6.33 0.87
CA ARG A 155 6.43 -7.57 1.58
C ARG A 155 6.33 -7.32 3.09
N GLU A 156 7.28 -6.61 3.67
CA GLU A 156 7.31 -6.32 5.11
C GLU A 156 6.06 -5.55 5.57
N LEU A 157 5.60 -4.58 4.79
CA LEU A 157 4.36 -3.85 5.08
C LEU A 157 3.14 -4.78 5.20
N LEU A 158 3.02 -5.76 4.30
CA LEU A 158 1.87 -6.68 4.29
C LEU A 158 2.01 -7.80 5.34
N VAL A 159 3.22 -8.26 5.62
CA VAL A 159 3.48 -9.36 6.58
C VAL A 159 3.36 -8.89 8.03
N ARG A 160 3.70 -7.65 8.34
CA ARG A 160 3.68 -7.15 9.72
C ARG A 160 2.34 -7.38 10.45
N PRO A 161 1.17 -6.95 9.94
CA PRO A 161 -0.10 -7.19 10.61
C PRO A 161 -0.47 -8.70 10.66
N LEU A 162 0.03 -9.49 9.72
CA LEU A 162 -0.14 -10.94 9.74
C LEU A 162 0.68 -11.60 10.85
N ARG A 163 1.92 -11.14 11.12
CA ARG A 163 2.74 -11.63 12.24
C ARG A 163 2.04 -11.43 13.57
N ASP A 164 1.46 -10.26 13.80
CA ASP A 164 0.70 -9.96 15.00
C ASP A 164 -0.48 -10.93 15.15
N ALA A 165 -1.23 -11.16 14.07
CA ALA A 165 -2.36 -12.08 14.08
C ALA A 165 -1.95 -13.55 14.27
N VAL A 166 -0.80 -13.98 13.73
CA VAL A 166 -0.24 -15.33 13.92
C VAL A 166 0.21 -15.51 15.37
N ALA A 167 0.88 -14.52 15.95
CA ALA A 167 1.27 -14.55 17.37
C ALA A 167 0.04 -14.67 18.29
N ASP A 168 -1.01 -13.88 18.03
CA ASP A 168 -2.29 -13.95 18.77
C ASP A 168 -2.99 -15.32 18.59
N ALA A 169 -2.71 -16.03 17.50
CA ALA A 169 -3.24 -17.37 17.22
C ALA A 169 -2.39 -18.50 17.85
N GLY A 170 -1.23 -18.17 18.47
CA GLY A 170 -0.32 -19.13 19.09
C GLY A 170 0.68 -19.78 18.12
N GLY A 171 0.83 -19.28 16.89
CA GLY A 171 1.82 -19.70 15.90
C GLY A 171 3.15 -18.97 16.03
N ASP A 172 4.17 -19.42 15.28
CA ASP A 172 5.45 -18.74 15.14
C ASP A 172 5.27 -17.49 14.25
N PRO A 173 5.37 -16.26 14.82
CA PRO A 173 5.06 -15.04 14.08
C PRO A 173 5.99 -14.79 12.89
N GLN A 174 7.18 -15.37 12.87
CA GLN A 174 8.11 -15.21 11.77
C GLN A 174 7.92 -16.29 10.70
N ARG A 175 7.97 -17.56 11.08
CA ARG A 175 7.95 -18.69 10.14
C ARG A 175 6.57 -18.91 9.54
N ASP A 176 5.54 -18.90 10.39
CA ASP A 176 4.18 -19.18 9.93
C ASP A 176 3.62 -18.01 9.14
N ALA A 177 3.87 -16.75 9.57
CA ALA A 177 3.44 -15.61 8.79
C ALA A 177 4.13 -15.54 7.41
N ASP A 178 5.41 -15.87 7.33
CA ASP A 178 6.12 -15.95 6.05
C ASP A 178 5.55 -17.06 5.15
N ALA A 179 5.27 -18.24 5.68
CA ALA A 179 4.66 -19.34 4.95
C ALA A 179 3.25 -18.97 4.44
N ILE A 180 2.41 -18.40 5.31
CA ILE A 180 1.06 -17.94 4.95
C ILE A 180 1.10 -16.87 3.88
N TYR A 181 2.00 -15.89 4.01
CA TYR A 181 2.19 -14.84 3.01
C TYR A 181 2.52 -15.43 1.64
N HIS A 182 3.54 -16.30 1.56
CA HIS A 182 3.95 -16.90 0.30
C HIS A 182 2.86 -17.75 -0.33
N LEU A 183 2.13 -18.51 0.47
CA LEU A 183 1.02 -19.33 0.00
C LEU A 183 -0.12 -18.47 -0.54
N ALA A 184 -0.60 -17.49 0.23
CA ALA A 184 -1.74 -16.67 -0.17
C ALA A 184 -1.41 -15.78 -1.40
N ILE A 185 -0.24 -15.13 -1.40
CA ILE A 185 0.22 -14.30 -2.53
C ILE A 185 0.46 -15.17 -3.76
N GLY A 186 1.01 -16.38 -3.61
CA GLY A 186 1.19 -17.34 -4.69
C GLY A 186 -0.14 -17.73 -5.33
N CYS A 187 -1.11 -18.17 -4.52
CA CYS A 187 -2.46 -18.51 -4.99
C CYS A 187 -3.17 -17.34 -5.69
N MET A 188 -3.07 -16.14 -5.12
CA MET A 188 -3.60 -14.91 -5.72
C MET A 188 -2.95 -14.63 -7.08
N ASN A 189 -1.62 -14.66 -7.16
CA ASN A 189 -0.89 -14.40 -8.40
C ASN A 189 -1.23 -15.43 -9.49
N ASP A 190 -1.29 -16.71 -9.16
CA ASP A 190 -1.69 -17.78 -10.09
C ASP A 190 -3.09 -17.54 -10.64
N ALA A 191 -4.03 -17.18 -9.79
CA ALA A 191 -5.40 -16.85 -10.20
C ALA A 191 -5.43 -15.63 -11.13
N LEU A 192 -4.66 -14.58 -10.82
CA LEU A 192 -4.54 -13.37 -11.65
C LEU A 192 -3.93 -13.66 -13.01
N VAL A 193 -2.83 -14.43 -13.06
CA VAL A 193 -2.14 -14.80 -14.32
C VAL A 193 -3.05 -15.66 -15.18
N ALA A 194 -3.70 -16.67 -14.59
CA ALA A 194 -4.62 -17.59 -15.28
C ALA A 194 -5.98 -16.96 -15.64
N ARG A 195 -6.25 -15.70 -15.23
CA ARG A 195 -7.56 -15.04 -15.34
C ARG A 195 -8.70 -15.85 -14.69
N ARG A 196 -8.38 -16.63 -13.67
CA ARG A 196 -9.34 -17.39 -12.88
C ARG A 196 -9.84 -16.53 -11.72
N ARG A 197 -11.11 -16.65 -11.39
CA ARG A 197 -11.68 -16.05 -10.19
C ARG A 197 -11.78 -17.10 -9.10
N PRO A 198 -11.10 -16.93 -7.95
CA PRO A 198 -11.26 -17.80 -6.81
C PRO A 198 -12.74 -17.84 -6.36
N THR A 199 -13.25 -19.04 -6.10
CA THR A 199 -14.58 -19.25 -5.52
C THR A 199 -14.53 -19.09 -3.99
N ASP A 200 -15.71 -19.08 -3.34
CA ASP A 200 -15.76 -19.10 -1.88
C ASP A 200 -15.16 -20.39 -1.32
N ASP A 201 -15.35 -21.53 -2.02
CA ASP A 201 -14.75 -22.81 -1.64
C ASP A 201 -13.23 -22.81 -1.77
N ASP A 202 -12.66 -22.19 -2.82
CA ASP A 202 -11.20 -22.03 -2.96
C ASP A 202 -10.63 -21.25 -1.78
N ILE A 203 -11.27 -20.15 -1.38
CA ILE A 203 -10.84 -19.31 -0.27
C ILE A 203 -10.98 -20.05 1.06
N ALA A 204 -12.13 -20.67 1.30
CA ALA A 204 -12.38 -21.43 2.52
C ALA A 204 -11.38 -22.59 2.69
N HIS A 205 -11.05 -23.30 1.59
CA HIS A 205 -10.05 -24.36 1.60
C HIS A 205 -8.66 -23.82 1.99
N LEU A 206 -8.24 -22.68 1.40
CA LEU A 206 -6.96 -22.05 1.72
C LEU A 206 -6.92 -21.61 3.20
N GLU A 207 -7.99 -21.02 3.71
CA GLU A 207 -8.11 -20.64 5.12
C GLU A 207 -7.99 -21.83 6.07
N GLN A 208 -8.68 -22.93 5.74
CA GLN A 208 -8.61 -24.17 6.53
C GLN A 208 -7.20 -24.77 6.54
N PHE A 209 -6.53 -24.79 5.39
CA PHE A 209 -5.16 -25.28 5.27
C PHE A 209 -4.19 -24.47 6.12
N VAL A 210 -4.26 -23.15 6.02
CA VAL A 210 -3.42 -22.20 6.80
C VAL A 210 -3.63 -22.41 8.31
N LEU A 211 -4.89 -22.47 8.77
CA LEU A 211 -5.20 -22.64 10.19
C LEU A 211 -4.90 -24.04 10.71
N GLY A 212 -4.94 -25.05 9.86
CA GLY A 212 -4.50 -26.40 10.19
C GLY A 212 -3.01 -26.45 10.50
N GLY A 213 -2.21 -25.68 9.74
CA GLY A 213 -0.77 -25.55 9.98
C GLY A 213 -0.42 -24.86 11.32
N LEU A 214 -1.19 -23.82 11.71
CA LEU A 214 -0.99 -23.11 12.98
C LEU A 214 -1.31 -23.96 14.24
N ARG A 215 -2.17 -24.96 14.11
CA ARG A 215 -2.58 -25.84 15.22
C ARG A 215 -1.66 -27.05 15.44
N GLY A 216 -0.77 -27.30 14.48
CA GLY A 216 0.13 -28.46 14.47
C GLY A 216 1.48 -28.22 15.16
N THR A 217 1.70 -27.02 15.70
CA THR A 217 2.89 -26.65 16.47
C THR A 217 2.57 -26.53 17.95
#